data_07dab046b2ecacc95b7a1d2f778d0833
#
_entry.id   07dab046b2ecacc95b7a1d2f778d0833
#
_cell.length_a   1.000
_cell.length_b   1.000
_cell.length_c   1.000
_cell.angle_alpha   90.00
_cell.angle_beta   90.00
_cell.angle_gamma   90.00
#
_symmetry.space_group_name_H-M   'P 1'
#
loop_
_entity.id
_entity.type
_entity.pdbx_description
1 polymer ?
#
loop_
_entity_poly.entity_id
_entity_poly.type
_entity_poly.pdbx_seq_one_letter_code
_entity_poly.pdbx_strand_id
1 'polypeptide(L)'
;MMKRLLCLLLAILLPICPLSVALAEAQHTPYRPGALTRSLFLEAFQRGDAVCADLGQSLTLNAEALGLTGEDAELLSAVMDALSHTQITAAAVKLEDGVLLELAGTYFTEEDSVSIDAQLEITKTGLALTSDTVLPGERVTVTWETLLALLGVSEENAGQLLALRSMSLQQLQEAAASYIRMFTLMAQQLAAPYAQILSDFVAAQPVSVEENVAAEGFFPAAAKETAVIVTSKAVGELLVTLCNQLEQDAALAPMLDALLAQAEPDSGIPSTTAALCAAVRQEAMTLTDEEYPLYLVTGTDADGRPLYGSLCAVLEDGSTAAINLIDCAETPEDGLSCLLQVFASDPEGVYTGLTASLDHTADPSDPQAISLSIAADVQAGDQSLFSTAIDMDTEPMITEEGLSGYSSTYSYTATIPDEGGPITISCYGEAEHALTADGGESAYSFGVSETYLGDELLQQTSAQAGFAVVPGENGPEGEYIEQITSPQTGIDEAAFGLWLYTLPYTPAEELTELSLDSASEEDVQALLIRAMTSIQEPMDALFALLPEELLTLIAGEAAPQEAPATPAEAE
;
A
#
# COMPACT_ATOMS: atom_id res chain seq x y z
N MET A 1 -11.79 -31.54 0.48
CA MET A 1 -11.56 -30.88 -0.83
C MET A 1 -12.69 -29.91 -1.18
N MET A 2 -13.96 -30.31 -1.09
CA MET A 2 -15.12 -29.47 -1.37
C MET A 2 -15.18 -28.16 -0.55
N LYS A 3 -14.87 -28.20 0.78
CA LYS A 3 -14.81 -26.98 1.63
C LYS A 3 -13.81 -25.95 1.09
N ARG A 4 -12.64 -26.37 0.57
CA ARG A 4 -11.63 -25.47 -0.01
C ARG A 4 -12.07 -24.92 -1.38
N LEU A 5 -12.77 -25.72 -2.17
CA LEU A 5 -13.26 -25.31 -3.49
C LEU A 5 -14.44 -24.32 -3.36
N LEU A 6 -15.35 -24.56 -2.40
CA LEU A 6 -16.45 -23.65 -2.08
C LEU A 6 -15.95 -22.31 -1.56
N CYS A 7 -14.93 -22.31 -0.68
CA CYS A 7 -14.27 -21.09 -0.20
C CYS A 7 -13.58 -20.32 -1.34
N LEU A 8 -12.96 -21.03 -2.29
CA LEU A 8 -12.31 -20.40 -3.45
C LEU A 8 -13.34 -19.79 -4.41
N LEU A 9 -14.45 -20.49 -4.67
CA LEU A 9 -15.56 -20.01 -5.51
C LEU A 9 -16.27 -18.81 -4.86
N LEU A 10 -16.49 -18.84 -3.54
CA LEU A 10 -17.06 -17.71 -2.80
C LEU A 10 -16.09 -16.54 -2.73
N ALA A 11 -14.79 -16.77 -2.60
CA ALA A 11 -13.76 -15.71 -2.62
C ALA A 11 -13.65 -15.04 -4.00
N ILE A 12 -13.98 -15.75 -5.08
CA ILE A 12 -14.01 -15.21 -6.45
C ILE A 12 -15.35 -14.49 -6.73
N LEU A 13 -16.46 -14.93 -6.13
CA LEU A 13 -17.79 -14.37 -6.36
C LEU A 13 -18.13 -13.18 -5.46
N LEU A 14 -17.57 -13.10 -4.25
CA LEU A 14 -17.78 -11.97 -3.31
C LEU A 14 -17.29 -10.61 -3.83
N PRO A 15 -16.18 -10.48 -4.58
CA PRO A 15 -15.78 -9.20 -5.16
C PRO A 15 -16.61 -8.74 -6.36
N ILE A 16 -17.47 -9.60 -6.93
CA ILE A 16 -18.29 -9.28 -8.12
C ILE A 16 -19.62 -8.62 -7.73
N CYS A 17 -20.04 -8.70 -6.47
CA CYS A 17 -21.17 -7.94 -5.93
C CYS A 17 -20.72 -6.51 -5.57
N PRO A 18 -21.60 -5.55 -5.63
CA PRO A 18 -21.56 -4.26 -6.29
C PRO A 18 -20.57 -3.24 -5.74
N LEU A 19 -19.31 -3.29 -6.18
CA LEU A 19 -18.38 -2.13 -6.12
C LEU A 19 -18.72 -1.06 -7.17
N SER A 20 -19.85 -1.19 -7.89
CA SER A 20 -20.21 -0.35 -9.03
C SER A 20 -21.13 0.85 -8.69
N VAL A 21 -21.46 1.11 -7.43
CA VAL A 21 -22.45 2.16 -7.10
C VAL A 21 -21.86 3.45 -6.51
N ALA A 22 -20.59 3.54 -6.23
CA ALA A 22 -19.99 4.69 -5.53
C ALA A 22 -19.09 5.60 -6.38
N LEU A 23 -19.39 5.79 -7.66
CA LEU A 23 -18.77 6.84 -8.48
C LEU A 23 -19.84 7.75 -9.11
N ALA A 24 -20.68 8.33 -8.26
CA ALA A 24 -21.52 9.46 -8.67
C ALA A 24 -20.66 10.73 -8.68
N GLU A 25 -20.65 11.39 -9.82
CA GLU A 25 -19.96 12.66 -10.07
C GLU A 25 -20.36 13.73 -9.04
N ALA A 26 -19.47 14.03 -8.11
CA ALA A 26 -19.58 15.23 -7.30
C ALA A 26 -19.02 16.42 -8.10
N GLN A 27 -19.88 17.33 -8.52
CA GLN A 27 -19.54 18.58 -9.26
C GLN A 27 -18.98 19.71 -8.37
N HIS A 28 -18.63 19.45 -7.13
CA HIS A 28 -17.84 20.36 -6.34
C HIS A 28 -16.49 19.72 -6.06
N THR A 29 -15.40 20.40 -6.44
CA THR A 29 -14.06 19.99 -6.04
C THR A 29 -13.94 20.26 -4.53
N PRO A 30 -14.13 19.25 -3.69
CA PRO A 30 -13.90 19.44 -2.27
C PRO A 30 -12.43 19.76 -2.07
N TYR A 31 -12.14 20.64 -1.11
CA TYR A 31 -10.78 20.87 -0.65
C TYR A 31 -10.14 19.53 -0.32
N ARG A 32 -9.01 19.23 -0.95
CA ARG A 32 -8.27 18.00 -0.70
C ARG A 32 -6.98 18.33 0.03
N PRO A 33 -6.71 17.71 1.18
CA PRO A 33 -5.43 17.83 1.86
C PRO A 33 -4.25 17.67 0.91
N GLY A 34 -3.28 18.59 0.98
CA GLY A 34 -2.11 18.59 0.10
C GLY A 34 -2.34 19.07 -1.34
N ALA A 35 -3.57 19.39 -1.73
CA ALA A 35 -3.85 19.85 -3.10
C ALA A 35 -3.29 21.25 -3.36
N LEU A 36 -3.36 22.12 -2.38
CA LEU A 36 -2.80 23.48 -2.46
C LEU A 36 -1.27 23.41 -2.52
N THR A 37 -0.63 22.68 -1.61
CA THR A 37 0.82 22.43 -1.60
C THR A 37 1.29 21.96 -2.94
N ARG A 38 0.65 20.89 -3.46
CA ARG A 38 0.98 20.34 -4.78
C ARG A 38 0.85 21.39 -5.88
N SER A 39 -0.19 22.21 -5.87
CA SER A 39 -0.38 23.23 -6.91
C SER A 39 0.69 24.31 -6.83
N LEU A 40 1.04 24.79 -5.64
CA LEU A 40 2.04 25.81 -5.42
C LEU A 40 3.45 25.38 -5.94
N PHE A 41 3.91 24.20 -5.53
CA PHE A 41 5.21 23.69 -6.00
C PHE A 41 5.19 23.31 -7.48
N LEU A 42 4.08 22.76 -7.98
CA LEU A 42 3.95 22.45 -9.40
C LEU A 42 3.99 23.71 -10.27
N GLU A 43 3.35 24.80 -9.84
CA GLU A 43 3.40 26.08 -10.56
C GLU A 43 4.81 26.66 -10.57
N ALA A 44 5.54 26.62 -9.46
CA ALA A 44 6.94 27.04 -9.40
C ALA A 44 7.82 26.21 -10.35
N PHE A 45 7.70 24.90 -10.30
CA PHE A 45 8.40 23.99 -11.20
C PHE A 45 8.07 24.27 -12.68
N GLN A 46 6.80 24.53 -13.00
CA GLN A 46 6.38 24.86 -14.38
C GLN A 46 6.93 26.18 -14.89
N ARG A 47 7.19 27.15 -14.01
CA ARG A 47 7.87 28.41 -14.35
C ARG A 47 9.36 28.24 -14.62
N GLY A 48 9.94 27.11 -14.24
CA GLY A 48 11.37 26.83 -14.34
C GLY A 48 12.16 27.20 -13.09
N ASP A 49 11.47 27.43 -11.96
CA ASP A 49 12.13 27.57 -10.67
C ASP A 49 12.64 26.20 -10.20
N ALA A 50 13.74 26.18 -9.46
CA ALA A 50 14.21 24.99 -8.77
C ALA A 50 13.30 24.71 -7.56
N VAL A 51 12.71 23.54 -7.49
CA VAL A 51 12.03 23.03 -6.30
C VAL A 51 13.05 22.22 -5.51
N CYS A 52 13.42 22.72 -4.35
CA CYS A 52 14.46 22.18 -3.47
C CYS A 52 13.85 21.47 -2.27
N ALA A 53 14.54 20.44 -1.80
CA ALA A 53 14.20 19.67 -0.63
C ALA A 53 15.45 19.39 0.20
N ASP A 54 15.48 19.86 1.43
CA ASP A 54 16.53 19.56 2.39
C ASP A 54 16.01 18.56 3.41
N LEU A 55 16.74 17.46 3.56
CA LEU A 55 16.44 16.37 4.45
C LEU A 55 17.44 16.38 5.60
N GLY A 56 16.92 16.53 6.82
CA GLY A 56 17.68 16.37 8.05
C GLY A 56 17.11 15.25 8.91
N GLN A 57 17.96 14.61 9.69
CA GLN A 57 17.56 13.55 10.60
C GLN A 57 18.35 13.62 11.90
N SER A 58 17.71 13.24 13.00
CA SER A 58 18.40 12.98 14.26
C SER A 58 17.85 11.70 14.87
N LEU A 59 18.72 10.92 15.48
CA LEU A 59 18.35 9.66 16.10
C LEU A 59 19.10 9.50 17.41
N THR A 60 18.35 9.32 18.50
CA THR A 60 18.89 9.04 19.83
C THR A 60 18.42 7.67 20.26
N LEU A 61 19.35 6.73 20.37
CA LEU A 61 19.09 5.37 20.80
C LEU A 61 19.65 5.11 22.20
N ASN A 62 18.90 4.32 22.97
CA ASN A 62 19.29 3.88 24.29
C ASN A 62 20.05 2.55 24.20
N ALA A 63 21.38 2.62 24.29
CA ALA A 63 22.25 1.44 24.20
C ALA A 63 21.92 0.37 25.27
N GLU A 64 21.56 0.78 26.49
CA GLU A 64 21.20 -0.14 27.57
C GLU A 64 19.91 -0.91 27.26
N ALA A 65 18.88 -0.23 26.73
CA ALA A 65 17.62 -0.86 26.30
C ALA A 65 17.84 -1.84 25.13
N LEU A 66 18.83 -1.56 24.28
CA LEU A 66 19.24 -2.45 23.18
C LEU A 66 20.16 -3.60 23.66
N GLY A 67 20.55 -3.63 24.94
CA GLY A 67 21.47 -4.62 25.50
C GLY A 67 22.92 -4.44 25.07
N LEU A 68 23.28 -3.26 24.53
CA LEU A 68 24.63 -2.93 24.08
C LEU A 68 25.45 -2.33 25.23
N THR A 69 26.72 -2.70 25.34
CA THR A 69 27.62 -2.23 26.39
C THR A 69 29.04 -2.08 25.86
N GLY A 70 29.85 -1.19 26.48
CA GLY A 70 31.25 -1.00 26.12
C GLY A 70 31.42 -0.47 24.70
N GLU A 71 32.31 -1.09 23.92
CA GLU A 71 32.67 -0.64 22.56
C GLU A 71 31.45 -0.61 21.61
N ASP A 72 30.49 -1.53 21.75
CA ASP A 72 29.29 -1.54 20.92
C ASP A 72 28.36 -0.33 21.20
N ALA A 73 28.27 0.11 22.46
CA ALA A 73 27.52 1.29 22.84
C ALA A 73 28.19 2.58 22.35
N GLU A 74 29.53 2.65 22.43
CA GLU A 74 30.32 3.78 21.91
C GLU A 74 30.19 3.88 20.39
N LEU A 75 30.29 2.76 19.68
CA LEU A 75 30.06 2.71 18.22
C LEU A 75 28.66 3.16 17.84
N LEU A 76 27.62 2.69 18.54
CA LEU A 76 26.26 3.14 18.29
C LEU A 76 26.13 4.66 18.44
N SER A 77 26.70 5.22 19.52
CA SER A 77 26.69 6.67 19.73
C SER A 77 27.40 7.43 18.60
N ALA A 78 28.55 6.93 18.13
CA ALA A 78 29.27 7.54 17.02
C ALA A 78 28.50 7.49 15.69
N VAL A 79 27.76 6.37 15.42
CA VAL A 79 26.87 6.28 14.25
C VAL A 79 25.74 7.29 14.34
N MET A 80 25.10 7.43 15.51
CA MET A 80 24.02 8.38 15.71
C MET A 80 24.48 9.83 15.55
N ASP A 81 25.63 10.14 16.11
CA ASP A 81 26.25 11.46 15.97
C ASP A 81 26.53 11.76 14.49
N ALA A 82 27.14 10.84 13.77
CA ALA A 82 27.42 11.02 12.34
C ALA A 82 26.14 11.19 11.50
N LEU A 83 25.05 10.46 11.81
CA LEU A 83 23.77 10.62 11.13
C LEU A 83 23.16 12.00 11.38
N SER A 84 23.23 12.52 12.61
CA SER A 84 22.70 13.84 12.94
C SER A 84 23.46 14.98 12.27
N HIS A 85 24.71 14.74 11.85
CA HIS A 85 25.56 15.67 11.11
C HIS A 85 25.49 15.48 9.58
N THR A 86 24.54 14.69 9.10
CA THR A 86 24.36 14.44 7.66
C THR A 86 23.09 15.12 7.17
N GLN A 87 23.21 15.90 6.11
CA GLN A 87 22.11 16.53 5.39
C GLN A 87 22.10 16.05 3.92
N ILE A 88 20.93 15.77 3.41
CA ILE A 88 20.74 15.46 1.99
C ILE A 88 19.89 16.58 1.39
N THR A 89 20.42 17.22 0.35
CA THR A 89 19.70 18.23 -0.44
C THR A 89 19.36 17.65 -1.80
N ALA A 90 18.13 17.81 -2.23
CA ALA A 90 17.68 17.46 -3.57
C ALA A 90 17.02 18.68 -4.23
N ALA A 91 17.19 18.83 -5.54
CA ALA A 91 16.46 19.83 -6.30
C ALA A 91 15.96 19.27 -7.62
N ALA A 92 14.83 19.80 -8.09
CA ALA A 92 14.26 19.49 -9.40
C ALA A 92 13.96 20.79 -10.16
N VAL A 93 14.41 20.87 -11.41
CA VAL A 93 14.21 22.03 -12.27
C VAL A 93 13.62 21.59 -13.60
N LYS A 94 12.60 22.29 -14.06
CA LYS A 94 12.05 22.07 -15.39
C LYS A 94 12.91 22.82 -16.42
N LEU A 95 13.50 22.09 -17.32
CA LEU A 95 14.18 22.63 -18.49
C LEU A 95 13.21 22.73 -19.69
N GLU A 96 13.63 23.42 -20.78
CA GLU A 96 12.84 23.52 -22.00
C GLU A 96 12.54 22.14 -22.61
N ASP A 97 13.52 21.24 -22.62
CA ASP A 97 13.44 19.91 -23.23
C ASP A 97 13.52 18.76 -22.23
N GLY A 98 13.47 19.01 -20.92
CA GLY A 98 13.64 17.95 -19.93
C GLY A 98 13.47 18.38 -18.48
N VAL A 99 14.14 17.67 -17.60
CA VAL A 99 14.21 17.94 -16.17
C VAL A 99 15.65 17.76 -15.70
N LEU A 100 16.12 18.69 -14.88
CA LEU A 100 17.36 18.54 -14.12
C LEU A 100 17.01 18.09 -12.70
N LEU A 101 17.69 17.08 -12.23
CA LEU A 101 17.65 16.60 -10.86
C LEU A 101 19.01 16.83 -10.23
N GLU A 102 19.06 17.46 -9.09
CA GLU A 102 20.28 17.68 -8.31
C GLU A 102 20.17 16.91 -7.01
N LEU A 103 21.26 16.30 -6.55
CA LEU A 103 21.38 15.61 -5.29
C LEU A 103 22.73 15.96 -4.67
N ALA A 104 22.73 16.37 -3.42
CA ALA A 104 23.95 16.58 -2.66
C ALA A 104 23.82 15.96 -1.27
N GLY A 105 24.88 15.28 -0.83
CA GLY A 105 25.05 14.81 0.53
C GLY A 105 26.11 15.66 1.21
N THR A 106 25.78 16.28 2.34
CA THR A 106 26.68 17.12 3.11
C THR A 106 26.85 16.54 4.50
N TYR A 107 28.09 16.31 4.91
CA TYR A 107 28.45 16.04 6.27
C TYR A 107 29.06 17.32 6.88
N PHE A 108 28.61 17.72 8.04
CA PHE A 108 29.02 18.97 8.68
C PHE A 108 29.37 18.77 10.16
N THR A 109 30.26 19.56 10.63
CA THR A 109 30.61 19.71 12.05
C THR A 109 30.44 21.18 12.44
N GLU A 110 30.73 21.56 13.69
CA GLU A 110 30.69 22.97 14.10
C GLU A 110 31.67 23.87 13.33
N GLU A 111 32.78 23.32 12.82
CA GLU A 111 33.87 24.06 12.22
C GLU A 111 34.00 23.89 10.71
N ASP A 112 33.67 22.70 10.18
CA ASP A 112 33.90 22.32 8.78
C ASP A 112 32.72 21.54 8.18
N SER A 113 32.64 21.50 6.86
CA SER A 113 31.69 20.69 6.12
C SER A 113 32.27 20.14 4.84
N VAL A 114 31.81 18.94 4.44
CA VAL A 114 32.15 18.30 3.17
C VAL A 114 30.87 17.94 2.45
N SER A 115 30.77 18.34 1.18
CA SER A 115 29.61 18.02 0.33
C SER A 115 30.04 17.23 -0.90
N ILE A 116 29.24 16.25 -1.29
CA ILE A 116 29.37 15.50 -2.54
C ILE A 116 28.06 15.69 -3.30
N ASP A 117 28.16 16.15 -4.54
CA ASP A 117 27.02 16.47 -5.40
C ASP A 117 26.96 15.61 -6.65
N ALA A 118 25.77 15.50 -7.21
CA ALA A 118 25.52 14.97 -8.55
C ALA A 118 24.31 15.65 -9.15
N GLN A 119 24.40 15.99 -10.44
CA GLN A 119 23.29 16.57 -11.21
C GLN A 119 23.00 15.65 -12.40
N LEU A 120 21.75 15.26 -12.56
CA LEU A 120 21.26 14.42 -13.64
C LEU A 120 20.26 15.19 -14.48
N GLU A 121 20.64 15.54 -15.69
CA GLU A 121 19.73 16.11 -16.68
C GLU A 121 19.09 15.01 -17.51
N ILE A 122 17.77 14.96 -17.51
CA ILE A 122 16.96 14.00 -18.25
C ILE A 122 16.27 14.75 -19.38
N THR A 123 16.74 14.55 -20.61
CA THR A 123 16.19 15.23 -21.78
C THR A 123 15.43 14.27 -22.69
N LYS A 124 14.80 14.81 -23.74
CA LYS A 124 14.16 13.99 -24.80
C LYS A 124 15.16 13.12 -25.56
N THR A 125 16.43 13.51 -25.61
CA THR A 125 17.45 12.85 -26.42
C THR A 125 18.33 11.89 -25.61
N GLY A 126 18.50 12.10 -24.32
CA GLY A 126 19.39 11.30 -23.50
C GLY A 126 19.46 11.76 -22.06
N LEU A 127 20.51 11.35 -21.39
CA LEU A 127 20.91 11.78 -20.06
C LEU A 127 22.19 12.59 -20.14
N ALA A 128 22.34 13.56 -19.23
CA ALA A 128 23.62 14.18 -18.95
C ALA A 128 23.89 14.16 -17.45
N LEU A 129 25.13 13.86 -17.06
CA LEU A 129 25.60 13.83 -15.68
C LEU A 129 26.67 14.91 -15.52
N THR A 130 26.52 15.70 -14.47
CA THR A 130 27.52 16.66 -14.00
C THR A 130 27.71 16.52 -12.50
N SER A 131 28.84 16.95 -11.99
CA SER A 131 29.12 17.03 -10.55
C SER A 131 30.31 17.96 -10.35
N ASP A 132 30.16 18.93 -9.50
CA ASP A 132 31.27 19.83 -9.16
C ASP A 132 32.35 19.10 -8.34
N THR A 133 31.96 18.07 -7.59
CA THR A 133 32.85 17.28 -6.76
C THR A 133 33.55 16.16 -7.54
N VAL A 134 32.80 15.39 -8.35
CA VAL A 134 33.32 14.17 -9.00
C VAL A 134 33.82 14.44 -10.42
N LEU A 135 33.18 15.38 -11.14
CA LEU A 135 33.46 15.71 -12.53
C LEU A 135 33.62 17.24 -12.71
N PRO A 136 34.55 17.89 -12.00
CA PRO A 136 34.65 19.35 -12.00
C PRO A 136 34.87 19.92 -13.42
N GLY A 137 33.92 20.75 -13.87
CA GLY A 137 33.97 21.38 -15.18
C GLY A 137 33.64 20.47 -16.36
N GLU A 138 33.18 19.23 -16.12
CA GLU A 138 32.84 18.26 -17.15
C GLU A 138 31.34 17.92 -17.14
N ARG A 139 30.78 17.65 -18.34
CA ARG A 139 29.42 17.17 -18.53
C ARG A 139 29.46 15.91 -19.38
N VAL A 140 29.02 14.78 -18.81
CA VAL A 140 29.00 13.49 -19.51
C VAL A 140 27.61 13.27 -20.08
N THR A 141 27.50 13.07 -21.38
CA THR A 141 26.22 12.87 -22.10
C THR A 141 26.12 11.46 -22.69
N VAL A 142 24.91 10.91 -22.72
CA VAL A 142 24.60 9.64 -23.37
C VAL A 142 23.19 9.68 -23.96
N THR A 143 23.05 9.23 -25.21
CA THR A 143 21.72 9.09 -25.81
C THR A 143 20.95 7.89 -25.20
N TRP A 144 19.61 7.93 -25.30
CA TRP A 144 18.79 6.84 -24.82
C TRP A 144 19.07 5.53 -25.55
N GLU A 145 19.35 5.60 -26.85
CA GLU A 145 19.69 4.45 -27.68
C GLU A 145 20.94 3.75 -27.13
N THR A 146 21.99 4.52 -26.90
CA THR A 146 23.27 4.00 -26.35
C THR A 146 23.08 3.47 -24.94
N LEU A 147 22.36 4.19 -24.07
CA LEU A 147 22.11 3.75 -22.70
C LEU A 147 21.33 2.42 -22.66
N LEU A 148 20.26 2.31 -23.44
CA LEU A 148 19.47 1.08 -23.52
C LEU A 148 20.28 -0.10 -24.07
N ALA A 149 21.16 0.16 -25.04
CA ALA A 149 22.09 -0.84 -25.57
C ALA A 149 23.10 -1.30 -24.50
N LEU A 150 23.67 -0.38 -23.71
CA LEU A 150 24.57 -0.67 -22.60
C LEU A 150 23.88 -1.51 -21.51
N LEU A 151 22.58 -1.29 -21.27
CA LEU A 151 21.76 -2.06 -20.34
C LEU A 151 21.30 -3.41 -20.90
N GLY A 152 21.66 -3.76 -22.14
CA GLY A 152 21.29 -5.01 -22.78
C GLY A 152 19.83 -5.11 -23.20
N VAL A 153 19.13 -3.97 -23.34
CA VAL A 153 17.74 -3.93 -23.81
C VAL A 153 17.72 -4.20 -25.31
N SER A 154 16.86 -5.14 -25.78
CA SER A 154 16.72 -5.43 -27.19
C SER A 154 16.18 -4.19 -27.96
N GLU A 155 16.55 -4.04 -29.23
CA GLU A 155 16.12 -2.91 -30.09
C GLU A 155 14.58 -2.77 -30.14
N GLU A 156 13.85 -3.91 -30.13
CA GLU A 156 12.38 -3.90 -30.15
C GLU A 156 11.79 -3.30 -28.86
N ASN A 157 12.30 -3.72 -27.72
CA ASN A 157 11.89 -3.21 -26.41
C ASN A 157 12.33 -1.75 -26.20
N ALA A 158 13.54 -1.40 -26.69
CA ALA A 158 14.04 -0.03 -26.66
C ALA A 158 13.10 0.91 -27.45
N GLY A 159 12.66 0.50 -28.64
CA GLY A 159 11.71 1.26 -29.46
C GLY A 159 10.37 1.51 -28.74
N GLN A 160 9.85 0.52 -28.02
CA GLN A 160 8.61 0.65 -27.23
C GLN A 160 8.79 1.62 -26.05
N LEU A 161 9.89 1.52 -25.32
CA LEU A 161 10.20 2.41 -24.19
C LEU A 161 10.38 3.86 -24.64
N LEU A 162 11.08 4.08 -25.75
CA LEU A 162 11.26 5.41 -26.33
C LEU A 162 9.93 6.01 -26.84
N ALA A 163 9.04 5.18 -27.39
CA ALA A 163 7.69 5.62 -27.79
C ALA A 163 6.84 6.06 -26.59
N LEU A 164 6.85 5.30 -25.49
CA LEU A 164 6.15 5.68 -24.25
C LEU A 164 6.67 7.01 -23.68
N ARG A 165 7.97 7.22 -23.72
CA ARG A 165 8.61 8.44 -23.25
C ARG A 165 8.25 9.68 -24.08
N SER A 166 7.98 9.52 -25.38
CA SER A 166 7.56 10.63 -26.25
C SER A 166 6.15 11.15 -25.92
N MET A 167 5.40 10.44 -25.08
CA MET A 167 4.06 10.83 -24.65
C MET A 167 4.13 11.91 -23.55
N SER A 168 3.26 12.91 -23.63
CA SER A 168 3.09 13.86 -22.53
C SER A 168 2.48 13.17 -21.30
N LEU A 169 2.66 13.76 -20.10
CA LEU A 169 2.06 13.25 -18.87
C LEU A 169 0.53 13.10 -19.01
N GLN A 170 -0.12 14.07 -19.68
CA GLN A 170 -1.54 14.00 -19.98
C GLN A 170 -1.89 12.81 -20.89
N GLN A 171 -1.10 12.57 -21.95
CA GLN A 171 -1.29 11.42 -22.83
C GLN A 171 -1.08 10.09 -22.08
N LEU A 172 -0.11 10.02 -21.16
CA LEU A 172 0.09 8.85 -20.30
C LEU A 172 -1.09 8.64 -19.35
N GLN A 173 -1.63 9.71 -18.76
CA GLN A 173 -2.82 9.64 -17.91
C GLN A 173 -4.06 9.20 -18.71
N GLU A 174 -4.27 9.75 -19.91
CA GLU A 174 -5.37 9.36 -20.81
C GLU A 174 -5.23 7.92 -21.28
N ALA A 175 -4.00 7.49 -21.60
CA ALA A 175 -3.71 6.10 -21.97
C ALA A 175 -3.96 5.15 -20.79
N ALA A 176 -3.50 5.49 -19.59
CA ALA A 176 -3.75 4.71 -18.37
C ALA A 176 -5.25 4.63 -18.04
N ALA A 177 -5.96 5.76 -18.09
CA ALA A 177 -7.40 5.80 -17.88
C ALA A 177 -8.16 4.98 -18.94
N SER A 178 -7.73 5.04 -20.19
CA SER A 178 -8.30 4.25 -21.28
C SER A 178 -8.03 2.75 -21.09
N TYR A 179 -6.83 2.39 -20.61
CA TYR A 179 -6.47 1.02 -20.28
C TYR A 179 -7.30 0.47 -19.13
N ILE A 180 -7.48 1.25 -18.05
CA ILE A 180 -8.33 0.88 -16.92
C ILE A 180 -9.78 0.70 -17.36
N ARG A 181 -10.34 1.62 -18.17
CA ARG A 181 -11.69 1.50 -18.72
C ARG A 181 -11.83 0.25 -19.60
N MET A 182 -10.85 0.01 -20.47
CA MET A 182 -10.84 -1.19 -21.32
C MET A 182 -10.78 -2.46 -20.47
N PHE A 183 -9.93 -2.48 -19.43
CA PHE A 183 -9.83 -3.61 -18.51
C PHE A 183 -11.14 -3.84 -17.75
N THR A 184 -11.78 -2.77 -17.26
CA THR A 184 -13.09 -2.84 -16.58
C THR A 184 -14.17 -3.37 -17.52
N LEU A 185 -14.24 -2.89 -18.76
CA LEU A 185 -15.18 -3.37 -19.76
C LEU A 185 -14.92 -4.84 -20.13
N MET A 186 -13.66 -5.22 -20.29
CA MET A 186 -13.29 -6.63 -20.51
C MET A 186 -13.69 -7.51 -19.32
N ALA A 187 -13.42 -7.07 -18.10
CA ALA A 187 -13.80 -7.80 -16.89
C ALA A 187 -15.34 -7.98 -16.80
N GLN A 188 -16.10 -6.94 -17.10
CA GLN A 188 -17.56 -7.01 -17.17
C GLN A 188 -18.05 -7.97 -18.28
N GLN A 189 -17.45 -7.93 -19.46
CA GLN A 189 -17.79 -8.83 -20.57
C GLN A 189 -17.44 -10.28 -20.23
N LEU A 190 -16.32 -10.52 -19.56
CA LEU A 190 -15.91 -11.85 -19.10
C LEU A 190 -16.84 -12.38 -17.99
N ALA A 191 -17.30 -11.52 -17.08
CA ALA A 191 -18.16 -11.90 -15.97
C ALA A 191 -19.62 -12.14 -16.39
N ALA A 192 -20.12 -11.46 -17.43
CA ALA A 192 -21.51 -11.50 -17.84
C ALA A 192 -22.06 -12.92 -18.12
N PRO A 193 -21.36 -13.81 -18.85
CA PRO A 193 -21.85 -15.17 -19.09
C PRO A 193 -22.02 -15.98 -17.80
N TYR A 194 -21.10 -15.79 -16.84
CA TYR A 194 -21.14 -16.48 -15.54
C TYR A 194 -22.26 -15.94 -14.65
N ALA A 195 -22.43 -14.62 -14.62
CA ALA A 195 -23.54 -13.97 -13.93
C ALA A 195 -24.91 -14.44 -14.47
N GLN A 196 -25.02 -14.61 -15.78
CA GLN A 196 -26.24 -15.14 -16.40
C GLN A 196 -26.50 -16.60 -16.00
N ILE A 197 -25.46 -17.45 -16.02
CA ILE A 197 -25.57 -18.85 -15.57
C ILE A 197 -26.05 -18.91 -14.11
N LEU A 198 -25.51 -18.09 -13.22
CA LEU A 198 -25.91 -18.02 -11.81
C LEU A 198 -27.35 -17.51 -11.66
N SER A 199 -27.74 -16.49 -12.41
CA SER A 199 -29.09 -15.94 -12.40
C SER A 199 -30.12 -16.97 -12.87
N ASP A 200 -29.86 -17.64 -13.99
CA ASP A 200 -30.72 -18.68 -14.54
C ASP A 200 -30.82 -19.88 -13.59
N PHE A 201 -29.69 -20.23 -12.94
CA PHE A 201 -29.67 -21.30 -11.96
C PHE A 201 -30.55 -20.97 -10.74
N VAL A 202 -30.41 -19.79 -10.14
CA VAL A 202 -31.24 -19.38 -9.00
C VAL A 202 -32.72 -19.31 -9.39
N ALA A 203 -33.03 -18.76 -10.56
CA ALA A 203 -34.41 -18.66 -11.07
C ALA A 203 -35.09 -20.02 -11.32
N ALA A 204 -34.29 -21.06 -11.55
CA ALA A 204 -34.82 -22.42 -11.79
C ALA A 204 -35.11 -23.21 -10.51
N GLN A 205 -34.61 -22.71 -9.33
CA GLN A 205 -34.77 -23.46 -8.09
C GLN A 205 -36.15 -23.29 -7.46
N PRO A 206 -36.60 -24.25 -6.62
CA PRO A 206 -37.78 -24.09 -5.80
C PRO A 206 -37.70 -22.88 -4.88
N VAL A 207 -38.76 -22.09 -4.81
CA VAL A 207 -38.85 -20.88 -4.00
C VAL A 207 -39.96 -21.01 -2.97
N SER A 208 -39.67 -20.73 -1.70
CA SER A 208 -40.64 -20.52 -0.64
C SER A 208 -40.70 -19.03 -0.30
N VAL A 209 -41.93 -18.54 -0.07
CA VAL A 209 -42.14 -17.13 0.30
C VAL A 209 -42.97 -17.08 1.57
N GLU A 210 -42.49 -16.32 2.53
CA GLU A 210 -43.19 -16.03 3.79
C GLU A 210 -43.38 -14.53 3.95
N GLU A 211 -44.54 -14.09 4.43
CA GLU A 211 -44.89 -12.69 4.65
C GLU A 211 -44.92 -12.37 6.15
N ASN A 212 -44.52 -11.16 6.49
CA ASN A 212 -44.51 -10.64 7.87
C ASN A 212 -43.67 -11.50 8.84
N VAL A 213 -42.45 -11.79 8.44
CA VAL A 213 -41.49 -12.56 9.24
C VAL A 213 -41.04 -11.73 10.43
N ALA A 214 -41.14 -12.31 11.63
CA ALA A 214 -40.68 -11.64 12.85
C ALA A 214 -39.15 -11.65 12.96
N ALA A 215 -38.60 -10.67 13.67
CA ALA A 215 -37.17 -10.65 13.96
C ALA A 215 -36.76 -11.92 14.73
N GLU A 216 -35.66 -12.55 14.33
CA GLU A 216 -35.11 -13.76 14.96
C GLU A 216 -33.58 -13.70 14.98
N GLY A 217 -33.01 -13.80 16.19
CA GLY A 217 -31.55 -13.72 16.37
C GLY A 217 -30.99 -12.38 15.88
N PHE A 218 -30.14 -12.42 14.86
CA PHE A 218 -29.54 -11.22 14.25
C PHE A 218 -30.36 -10.67 13.07
N PHE A 219 -31.35 -11.43 12.57
CA PHE A 219 -32.14 -11.01 11.43
C PHE A 219 -33.25 -10.03 11.86
N PRO A 220 -33.35 -8.85 11.23
CA PRO A 220 -34.44 -7.93 11.48
C PRO A 220 -35.77 -8.50 10.96
N ALA A 221 -36.90 -7.97 11.46
CA ALA A 221 -38.21 -8.32 10.95
C ALA A 221 -38.31 -7.92 9.47
N ALA A 222 -38.84 -8.83 8.64
CA ALA A 222 -39.01 -8.61 7.21
C ALA A 222 -40.48 -8.62 6.81
N ALA A 223 -40.87 -7.73 5.89
CA ALA A 223 -42.21 -7.77 5.32
C ALA A 223 -42.38 -9.00 4.42
N LYS A 224 -41.31 -9.43 3.78
CA LYS A 224 -41.28 -10.62 2.92
C LYS A 224 -39.92 -11.31 3.06
N GLU A 225 -39.95 -12.61 3.29
CA GLU A 225 -38.80 -13.49 3.18
C GLU A 225 -38.97 -14.43 1.98
N THR A 226 -37.87 -14.58 1.23
CA THR A 226 -37.82 -15.48 0.09
C THR A 226 -36.68 -16.46 0.31
N ALA A 227 -37.00 -17.75 0.39
CA ALA A 227 -36.01 -18.81 0.54
C ALA A 227 -35.96 -19.64 -0.77
N VAL A 228 -34.77 -19.69 -1.36
CA VAL A 228 -34.46 -20.54 -2.51
C VAL A 228 -33.78 -21.79 -1.99
N ILE A 229 -34.33 -22.96 -2.33
CA ILE A 229 -33.79 -24.25 -1.87
C ILE A 229 -32.97 -24.86 -3.00
N VAL A 230 -31.68 -25.03 -2.75
CA VAL A 230 -30.74 -25.58 -3.72
C VAL A 230 -30.27 -26.94 -3.25
N THR A 231 -30.59 -28.00 -4.00
CA THR A 231 -30.12 -29.35 -3.65
C THR A 231 -28.65 -29.56 -4.03
N SER A 232 -27.99 -30.50 -3.39
CA SER A 232 -26.60 -30.86 -3.70
C SER A 232 -26.41 -31.25 -5.16
N LYS A 233 -27.39 -31.96 -5.74
CA LYS A 233 -27.40 -32.30 -7.17
C LYS A 233 -27.48 -31.06 -8.05
N ALA A 234 -28.35 -30.09 -7.71
CA ALA A 234 -28.45 -28.84 -8.45
C ALA A 234 -27.13 -28.05 -8.40
N VAL A 235 -26.44 -28.04 -7.26
CA VAL A 235 -25.07 -27.48 -7.15
C VAL A 235 -24.11 -28.22 -8.09
N GLY A 236 -24.17 -29.55 -8.14
CA GLY A 236 -23.36 -30.33 -9.07
C GLY A 236 -23.64 -29.97 -10.54
N GLU A 237 -24.88 -29.81 -10.92
CA GLU A 237 -25.30 -29.39 -12.29
C GLU A 237 -24.80 -27.96 -12.61
N LEU A 238 -24.83 -27.03 -11.62
CA LEU A 238 -24.26 -25.69 -11.75
C LEU A 238 -22.75 -25.76 -11.97
N LEU A 239 -22.03 -26.52 -11.15
CA LEU A 239 -20.57 -26.68 -11.26
C LEU A 239 -20.18 -27.25 -12.63
N VAL A 240 -20.91 -28.25 -13.13
CA VAL A 240 -20.71 -28.79 -14.50
C VAL A 240 -20.92 -27.71 -15.55
N THR A 241 -21.97 -26.89 -15.40
CA THR A 241 -22.27 -25.79 -16.33
C THR A 241 -21.19 -24.72 -16.32
N LEU A 242 -20.73 -24.31 -15.14
CA LEU A 242 -19.63 -23.36 -15.00
C LEU A 242 -18.32 -23.91 -15.58
N CYS A 243 -17.99 -25.18 -15.35
CA CYS A 243 -16.83 -25.84 -15.96
C CYS A 243 -16.93 -25.86 -17.49
N ASN A 244 -18.10 -26.14 -18.05
CA ASN A 244 -18.32 -26.14 -19.50
C ASN A 244 -18.12 -24.73 -20.08
N GLN A 245 -18.62 -23.70 -19.40
CA GLN A 245 -18.42 -22.30 -19.79
C GLN A 245 -16.94 -21.92 -19.72
N LEU A 246 -16.25 -22.29 -18.63
CA LEU A 246 -14.84 -21.95 -18.39
C LEU A 246 -13.92 -22.61 -19.43
N GLU A 247 -14.14 -23.87 -19.79
CA GLU A 247 -13.34 -24.54 -20.83
C GLU A 247 -13.54 -23.94 -22.23
N GLN A 248 -14.69 -23.32 -22.48
CA GLN A 248 -15.01 -22.65 -23.75
C GLN A 248 -14.58 -21.18 -23.76
N ASP A 249 -14.23 -20.64 -22.62
CA ASP A 249 -13.83 -19.25 -22.48
C ASP A 249 -12.39 -19.04 -22.97
N ALA A 250 -12.27 -18.49 -24.18
CA ALA A 250 -10.99 -18.27 -24.85
C ALA A 250 -10.06 -17.28 -24.12
N ALA A 251 -10.59 -16.49 -23.19
CA ALA A 251 -9.82 -15.54 -22.42
C ALA A 251 -9.45 -16.08 -21.03
N LEU A 252 -10.41 -16.62 -20.28
CA LEU A 252 -10.17 -17.05 -18.90
C LEU A 252 -9.44 -18.41 -18.81
N ALA A 253 -9.71 -19.36 -19.70
CA ALA A 253 -9.07 -20.67 -19.63
C ALA A 253 -7.53 -20.58 -19.77
N PRO A 254 -6.94 -19.87 -20.74
CA PRO A 254 -5.49 -19.70 -20.85
C PRO A 254 -4.88 -18.94 -19.66
N MET A 255 -5.58 -17.95 -19.10
CA MET A 255 -5.12 -17.23 -17.93
C MET A 255 -5.06 -18.15 -16.71
N LEU A 256 -6.08 -18.96 -16.50
CA LEU A 256 -6.11 -19.94 -15.42
C LEU A 256 -5.06 -21.04 -15.62
N ASP A 257 -4.84 -21.50 -16.85
CA ASP A 257 -3.77 -22.45 -17.17
C ASP A 257 -2.39 -21.89 -16.79
N ALA A 258 -2.13 -20.62 -17.10
CA ALA A 258 -0.89 -19.94 -16.72
C ALA A 258 -0.70 -19.82 -15.20
N LEU A 259 -1.78 -19.60 -14.45
CA LEU A 259 -1.76 -19.56 -12.98
C LEU A 259 -1.56 -20.98 -12.39
N LEU A 260 -2.28 -21.97 -12.88
CA LEU A 260 -2.19 -23.35 -12.42
C LEU A 260 -0.82 -23.99 -12.70
N ALA A 261 -0.17 -23.57 -13.80
CA ALA A 261 1.19 -24.02 -14.13
C ALA A 261 2.25 -23.52 -13.12
N GLN A 262 1.95 -22.50 -12.30
CA GLN A 262 2.83 -22.00 -11.25
C GLN A 262 2.66 -22.74 -9.92
N ALA A 263 1.63 -23.59 -9.79
CA ALA A 263 1.41 -24.36 -8.57
C ALA A 263 2.51 -25.40 -8.38
N GLU A 264 2.93 -25.62 -7.12
CA GLU A 264 3.93 -26.63 -6.80
C GLU A 264 3.45 -28.02 -7.23
N PRO A 265 4.34 -28.86 -7.82
CA PRO A 265 3.96 -30.17 -8.34
C PRO A 265 3.31 -31.10 -7.29
N ASP A 266 3.65 -30.94 -6.02
CA ASP A 266 3.17 -31.77 -4.91
C ASP A 266 1.91 -31.21 -4.21
N SER A 267 1.37 -30.08 -4.68
CA SER A 267 0.19 -29.44 -4.08
C SER A 267 -1.13 -30.22 -4.28
N GLY A 268 -1.13 -31.19 -5.20
CA GLY A 268 -2.35 -31.91 -5.61
C GLY A 268 -3.35 -31.04 -6.39
N ILE A 269 -2.96 -29.84 -6.80
CA ILE A 269 -3.75 -28.94 -7.64
C ILE A 269 -3.52 -29.32 -9.11
N PRO A 270 -4.60 -29.51 -9.91
CA PRO A 270 -4.45 -29.76 -11.34
C PRO A 270 -3.71 -28.63 -12.04
N SER A 271 -2.80 -28.96 -12.95
CA SER A 271 -1.94 -27.99 -13.65
C SER A 271 -2.62 -27.30 -14.85
N THR A 272 -3.84 -27.67 -15.19
CA THR A 272 -4.60 -27.09 -16.31
C THR A 272 -6.07 -26.92 -15.96
N THR A 273 -6.72 -25.96 -16.58
CA THR A 273 -8.16 -25.69 -16.47
C THR A 273 -8.98 -26.92 -16.83
N ALA A 274 -8.62 -27.64 -17.89
CA ALA A 274 -9.31 -28.85 -18.31
C ALA A 274 -9.21 -29.98 -17.26
N ALA A 275 -8.03 -30.16 -16.65
CA ALA A 275 -7.85 -31.14 -15.57
C ALA A 275 -8.61 -30.73 -14.30
N LEU A 276 -8.62 -29.44 -13.96
CA LEU A 276 -9.41 -28.90 -12.86
C LEU A 276 -10.90 -29.12 -13.07
N CYS A 277 -11.42 -28.76 -14.26
CA CYS A 277 -12.82 -28.97 -14.61
C CYS A 277 -13.20 -30.46 -14.64
N ALA A 278 -12.30 -31.34 -15.08
CA ALA A 278 -12.53 -32.77 -15.04
C ALA A 278 -12.66 -33.31 -13.60
N ALA A 279 -11.78 -32.86 -12.71
CA ALA A 279 -11.84 -33.20 -11.28
C ALA A 279 -13.14 -32.68 -10.63
N VAL A 280 -13.52 -31.43 -10.92
CA VAL A 280 -14.77 -30.83 -10.42
C VAL A 280 -15.99 -31.59 -10.92
N ARG A 281 -16.05 -31.96 -12.20
CA ARG A 281 -17.15 -32.77 -12.76
C ARG A 281 -17.25 -34.13 -12.11
N GLN A 282 -16.12 -34.78 -11.85
CA GLN A 282 -16.11 -36.08 -11.19
C GLN A 282 -16.72 -35.97 -9.79
N GLU A 283 -16.36 -34.97 -9.02
CA GLU A 283 -16.92 -34.71 -7.69
C GLU A 283 -18.40 -34.34 -7.78
N ALA A 284 -18.75 -33.44 -8.70
CA ALA A 284 -20.12 -33.00 -8.92
C ALA A 284 -21.10 -34.14 -9.26
N MET A 285 -20.63 -35.18 -9.96
CA MET A 285 -21.43 -36.36 -10.28
C MET A 285 -21.71 -37.28 -9.09
N THR A 286 -21.00 -37.11 -7.97
CA THR A 286 -21.24 -37.87 -6.72
C THR A 286 -22.36 -37.24 -5.89
N LEU A 287 -22.75 -35.99 -6.17
CA LEU A 287 -23.76 -35.26 -5.40
C LEU A 287 -25.16 -35.78 -5.76
N THR A 288 -25.98 -36.04 -4.74
CA THR A 288 -27.34 -36.57 -4.84
C THR A 288 -28.37 -35.60 -4.25
N ASP A 289 -29.66 -35.80 -4.56
CA ASP A 289 -30.73 -34.95 -4.02
C ASP A 289 -31.00 -35.18 -2.52
N GLU A 290 -30.49 -36.26 -1.95
CA GLU A 290 -30.77 -36.66 -0.57
C GLU A 290 -29.80 -36.04 0.45
N GLU A 291 -28.73 -35.43 -0.04
CA GLU A 291 -27.65 -34.87 0.80
C GLU A 291 -27.64 -33.35 0.70
N TYR A 292 -27.82 -32.66 1.79
CA TYR A 292 -27.42 -31.26 2.09
C TYR A 292 -28.02 -30.15 1.23
N PRO A 293 -29.27 -29.72 1.49
CA PRO A 293 -29.81 -28.54 0.82
C PRO A 293 -29.05 -27.29 1.26
N LEU A 294 -28.72 -26.45 0.26
CA LEU A 294 -28.34 -25.06 0.46
C LEU A 294 -29.60 -24.19 0.47
N TYR A 295 -29.69 -23.30 1.42
CA TYR A 295 -30.75 -22.31 1.51
C TYR A 295 -30.17 -20.93 1.21
N LEU A 296 -30.68 -20.28 0.15
CA LEU A 296 -30.44 -18.87 -0.07
C LEU A 296 -31.68 -18.11 0.37
N VAL A 297 -31.57 -17.41 1.51
CA VAL A 297 -32.67 -16.67 2.11
C VAL A 297 -32.42 -15.18 1.94
N THR A 298 -33.46 -14.44 1.55
CA THR A 298 -33.42 -12.99 1.44
C THR A 298 -34.64 -12.37 2.10
N GLY A 299 -34.43 -11.45 3.04
CA GLY A 299 -35.49 -10.66 3.67
C GLY A 299 -35.55 -9.27 3.09
N THR A 300 -36.78 -8.78 2.86
CA THR A 300 -37.02 -7.43 2.34
C THR A 300 -38.05 -6.69 3.20
N ASP A 301 -37.96 -5.36 3.22
CA ASP A 301 -38.98 -4.51 3.81
C ASP A 301 -40.24 -4.39 2.93
N ALA A 302 -41.20 -3.54 3.33
CA ALA A 302 -42.46 -3.32 2.60
C ALA A 302 -42.26 -2.67 1.23
N ASP A 303 -41.17 -1.96 1.03
CA ASP A 303 -40.83 -1.25 -0.22
C ASP A 303 -39.94 -2.13 -1.14
N GLY A 304 -39.57 -3.34 -0.67
CA GLY A 304 -38.76 -4.31 -1.41
C GLY A 304 -37.25 -4.08 -1.24
N ARG A 305 -36.81 -3.23 -0.31
CA ARG A 305 -35.41 -3.04 0.02
C ARG A 305 -34.89 -4.31 0.71
N PRO A 306 -33.73 -4.86 0.31
CA PRO A 306 -33.12 -5.99 1.00
C PRO A 306 -32.66 -5.57 2.40
N LEU A 307 -33.04 -6.34 3.40
CA LEU A 307 -32.63 -6.18 4.80
C LEU A 307 -31.55 -7.18 5.18
N TYR A 308 -31.60 -8.38 4.61
CA TYR A 308 -30.60 -9.41 4.80
C TYR A 308 -30.56 -10.42 3.67
N GLY A 309 -29.41 -11.07 3.57
CA GLY A 309 -29.21 -12.26 2.75
C GLY A 309 -28.47 -13.32 3.56
N SER A 310 -28.85 -14.55 3.43
CA SER A 310 -28.24 -15.70 4.09
C SER A 310 -28.03 -16.84 3.10
N LEU A 311 -26.84 -17.41 3.10
CA LEU A 311 -26.52 -18.68 2.45
C LEU A 311 -26.23 -19.70 3.55
N CYS A 312 -27.11 -20.65 3.76
CA CYS A 312 -26.99 -21.65 4.79
C CYS A 312 -26.93 -23.07 4.21
N ALA A 313 -26.07 -23.90 4.74
CA ALA A 313 -25.98 -25.33 4.45
C ALA A 313 -26.19 -26.13 5.72
N VAL A 314 -26.98 -27.21 5.64
CA VAL A 314 -27.08 -28.22 6.69
C VAL A 314 -26.27 -29.43 6.22
N LEU A 315 -25.33 -29.89 7.04
CA LEU A 315 -24.43 -31.00 6.71
C LEU A 315 -25.00 -32.34 7.23
N GLU A 316 -24.42 -33.47 6.78
CA GLU A 316 -24.84 -34.86 7.08
C GLU A 316 -24.96 -35.18 8.55
N ASP A 317 -24.00 -34.67 9.30
CA ASP A 317 -23.93 -34.88 10.74
C ASP A 317 -24.88 -33.96 11.54
N GLY A 318 -25.65 -33.12 10.85
CA GLY A 318 -26.55 -32.14 11.46
C GLY A 318 -25.84 -30.82 11.79
N SER A 319 -24.55 -30.69 11.50
CA SER A 319 -23.85 -29.42 11.60
C SER A 319 -24.38 -28.42 10.55
N THR A 320 -24.24 -27.13 10.85
CA THR A 320 -24.67 -26.06 9.93
C THR A 320 -23.49 -25.15 9.60
N ALA A 321 -23.51 -24.60 8.39
CA ALA A 321 -22.60 -23.55 7.98
C ALA A 321 -23.40 -22.44 7.30
N ALA A 322 -23.14 -21.18 7.66
CA ALA A 322 -23.86 -20.07 7.04
C ALA A 322 -22.96 -18.85 6.79
N ILE A 323 -23.34 -18.08 5.80
CA ILE A 323 -22.83 -16.74 5.52
C ILE A 323 -24.05 -15.82 5.50
N ASN A 324 -24.07 -14.87 6.42
CA ASN A 324 -25.13 -13.88 6.54
C ASN A 324 -24.59 -12.49 6.23
N LEU A 325 -25.32 -11.73 5.45
CA LEU A 325 -25.11 -10.31 5.24
C LEU A 325 -26.39 -9.58 5.64
N ILE A 326 -26.28 -8.69 6.62
CA ILE A 326 -27.43 -8.02 7.21
C ILE A 326 -27.24 -6.51 7.00
N ASP A 327 -28.22 -5.84 6.43
CA ASP A 327 -28.28 -4.38 6.37
C ASP A 327 -28.85 -3.88 7.70
N CYS A 328 -28.02 -3.18 8.46
CA CYS A 328 -28.35 -2.63 9.76
C CYS A 328 -28.77 -1.14 9.70
N ALA A 329 -28.67 -0.48 8.54
CA ALA A 329 -29.04 0.92 8.39
C ALA A 329 -30.58 1.08 8.55
N GLU A 330 -31.01 2.01 9.37
CA GLU A 330 -32.44 2.30 9.60
C GLU A 330 -33.09 2.88 8.33
N THR A 331 -32.38 3.76 7.65
CA THR A 331 -32.79 4.34 6.37
C THR A 331 -31.65 4.36 5.36
N PRO A 332 -31.91 4.45 4.05
CA PRO A 332 -30.85 4.59 3.04
C PRO A 332 -30.03 5.88 3.17
N GLU A 333 -30.53 6.86 3.90
CA GLU A 333 -29.88 8.15 4.15
C GLU A 333 -28.89 8.08 5.33
N ASP A 334 -28.97 7.03 6.15
CA ASP A 334 -28.11 6.85 7.33
C ASP A 334 -26.71 6.31 6.97
N GLY A 335 -26.43 6.15 5.69
CA GLY A 335 -25.15 5.59 5.22
C GLY A 335 -25.19 4.08 5.00
N LEU A 336 -24.04 3.44 5.09
CA LEU A 336 -23.88 1.98 4.99
C LEU A 336 -23.62 1.41 6.39
N SER A 337 -24.55 0.60 6.88
CA SER A 337 -24.34 -0.19 8.09
C SER A 337 -24.65 -1.64 7.78
N CYS A 338 -23.67 -2.53 7.92
CA CYS A 338 -23.86 -3.93 7.62
C CYS A 338 -23.13 -4.85 8.58
N LEU A 339 -23.69 -6.03 8.77
CA LEU A 339 -23.12 -7.11 9.57
C LEU A 339 -22.90 -8.33 8.67
N LEU A 340 -21.65 -8.77 8.58
CA LEU A 340 -21.25 -10.01 7.94
C LEU A 340 -20.99 -11.06 9.00
N GLN A 341 -21.61 -12.23 8.84
CA GLN A 341 -21.33 -13.39 9.68
C GLN A 341 -20.98 -14.59 8.81
N VAL A 342 -19.91 -15.26 9.15
CA VAL A 342 -19.51 -16.54 8.54
C VAL A 342 -19.29 -17.52 9.66
N PHE A 343 -20.14 -18.52 9.78
CA PHE A 343 -20.04 -19.46 10.87
C PHE A 343 -20.31 -20.91 10.47
N ALA A 344 -19.81 -21.81 11.31
CA ALA A 344 -20.20 -23.20 11.33
C ALA A 344 -20.56 -23.56 12.77
N SER A 345 -21.60 -24.36 12.95
CA SER A 345 -21.91 -25.00 14.23
C SER A 345 -21.85 -26.52 14.08
N ASP A 346 -21.33 -27.20 15.07
CA ASP A 346 -21.39 -28.66 15.13
C ASP A 346 -22.82 -29.15 15.50
N PRO A 347 -23.11 -30.46 15.47
CA PRO A 347 -24.41 -31.00 15.83
C PRO A 347 -24.80 -30.73 17.28
N GLU A 348 -23.85 -30.42 18.14
CA GLU A 348 -24.04 -30.10 19.55
C GLU A 348 -24.32 -28.59 19.76
N GLY A 349 -24.23 -27.81 18.68
CA GLY A 349 -24.49 -26.37 18.68
C GLY A 349 -23.26 -25.51 19.06
N VAL A 350 -22.07 -26.11 19.10
CA VAL A 350 -20.85 -25.33 19.33
C VAL A 350 -20.54 -24.50 18.10
N TYR A 351 -20.54 -23.20 18.30
CA TYR A 351 -20.34 -22.19 17.27
C TYR A 351 -18.86 -21.94 17.02
N THR A 352 -18.48 -21.85 15.75
CA THR A 352 -17.16 -21.35 15.33
C THR A 352 -17.37 -20.43 14.14
N GLY A 353 -16.91 -19.20 14.23
CA GLY A 353 -17.16 -18.28 13.14
C GLY A 353 -16.51 -16.92 13.27
N LEU A 354 -16.70 -16.12 12.24
CA LEU A 354 -16.31 -14.73 12.12
C LEU A 354 -17.59 -13.88 12.11
N THR A 355 -17.63 -12.87 12.93
CA THR A 355 -18.60 -11.78 12.86
C THR A 355 -17.83 -10.49 12.54
N ALA A 356 -18.24 -9.76 11.53
CA ALA A 356 -17.66 -8.48 11.16
C ALA A 356 -18.76 -7.45 10.93
N SER A 357 -18.64 -6.28 11.52
CA SER A 357 -19.52 -5.13 11.29
C SER A 357 -18.76 -4.04 10.53
N LEU A 358 -19.49 -3.33 9.70
CA LEU A 358 -19.04 -2.15 8.99
C LEU A 358 -20.14 -1.09 9.10
N ASP A 359 -19.81 0.03 9.72
CA ASP A 359 -20.65 1.22 9.78
C ASP A 359 -19.90 2.36 9.10
N HIS A 360 -20.52 2.97 8.11
CA HIS A 360 -19.98 4.08 7.37
C HIS A 360 -21.06 5.13 7.13
N THR A 361 -20.81 6.34 7.59
CA THR A 361 -21.63 7.50 7.31
C THR A 361 -20.80 8.57 6.62
N ALA A 362 -21.41 9.31 5.70
CA ALA A 362 -20.79 10.44 5.06
C ALA A 362 -21.82 11.56 4.97
N ASP A 363 -21.41 12.81 5.22
CA ASP A 363 -22.28 13.95 5.01
C ASP A 363 -22.47 14.18 3.50
N PRO A 364 -23.71 14.13 2.97
CA PRO A 364 -23.95 14.37 1.56
C PRO A 364 -23.54 15.77 1.09
N SER A 365 -23.46 16.73 2.02
CA SER A 365 -23.04 18.10 1.75
C SER A 365 -21.52 18.29 1.83
N ASP A 366 -20.81 17.40 2.52
CA ASP A 366 -19.37 17.39 2.68
C ASP A 366 -18.82 15.95 2.65
N PRO A 367 -18.47 15.41 1.49
CA PRO A 367 -18.03 14.01 1.34
C PRO A 367 -16.67 13.71 2.02
N GLN A 368 -16.04 14.69 2.66
CA GLN A 368 -14.85 14.49 3.49
C GLN A 368 -15.20 14.30 4.98
N ALA A 369 -16.42 14.70 5.39
CA ALA A 369 -16.94 14.39 6.71
C ALA A 369 -17.46 12.96 6.70
N ILE A 370 -16.65 12.04 7.24
CA ILE A 370 -16.92 10.61 7.26
C ILE A 370 -16.77 10.06 8.67
N SER A 371 -17.63 9.12 9.03
CA SER A 371 -17.44 8.23 10.17
C SER A 371 -17.36 6.80 9.65
N LEU A 372 -16.36 6.06 10.06
CA LEU A 372 -16.13 4.66 9.70
C LEU A 372 -15.84 3.87 10.97
N SER A 373 -16.65 2.84 11.22
CA SER A 373 -16.37 1.84 12.24
C SER A 373 -16.36 0.45 11.62
N ILE A 374 -15.30 -0.31 11.85
CA ILE A 374 -15.15 -1.69 11.41
C ILE A 374 -14.78 -2.51 12.64
N ALA A 375 -15.55 -3.56 12.93
CA ALA A 375 -15.18 -4.51 13.97
C ALA A 375 -15.26 -5.93 13.41
N ALA A 376 -14.36 -6.81 13.88
CA ALA A 376 -14.39 -8.21 13.56
C ALA A 376 -14.01 -9.05 14.78
N ASP A 377 -14.72 -10.16 14.96
CA ASP A 377 -14.50 -11.11 16.05
C ASP A 377 -14.56 -12.54 15.50
N VAL A 378 -13.54 -13.34 15.83
CA VAL A 378 -13.46 -14.76 15.49
C VAL A 378 -13.62 -15.55 16.77
N GLN A 379 -14.64 -16.39 16.81
CA GLN A 379 -15.03 -17.17 18.01
C GLN A 379 -14.94 -18.66 17.77
N ALA A 380 -14.66 -19.40 18.85
CA ALA A 380 -14.82 -20.85 18.91
C ALA A 380 -15.53 -21.21 20.24
N GLY A 381 -16.80 -21.59 20.17
CA GLY A 381 -17.67 -21.70 21.33
C GLY A 381 -17.83 -20.34 22.02
N ASP A 382 -17.59 -20.32 23.33
CA ASP A 382 -17.65 -19.10 24.16
C ASP A 382 -16.32 -18.31 24.19
N GLN A 383 -15.31 -18.72 23.40
CA GLN A 383 -13.99 -18.10 23.41
C GLN A 383 -13.76 -17.26 22.13
N SER A 384 -13.40 -16.00 22.31
CA SER A 384 -12.85 -15.20 21.21
C SER A 384 -11.41 -15.67 20.93
N LEU A 385 -11.12 -15.99 19.68
CA LEU A 385 -9.78 -16.35 19.19
C LEU A 385 -9.02 -15.16 18.64
N PHE A 386 -9.75 -14.15 18.21
CA PHE A 386 -9.21 -12.91 17.69
C PHE A 386 -10.32 -11.88 17.63
N SER A 387 -10.06 -10.68 18.10
CA SER A 387 -10.96 -9.54 17.88
C SER A 387 -10.18 -8.33 17.38
N THR A 388 -10.82 -7.52 16.55
CA THR A 388 -10.25 -6.24 16.09
C THR A 388 -11.36 -5.23 15.90
N ALA A 389 -11.01 -3.96 16.15
CA ALA A 389 -11.87 -2.82 15.86
C ALA A 389 -11.04 -1.68 15.28
N ILE A 390 -11.62 -0.97 14.33
CA ILE A 390 -11.08 0.24 13.69
C ILE A 390 -12.20 1.26 13.73
N ASP A 391 -11.93 2.43 14.29
CA ASP A 391 -12.83 3.57 14.27
C ASP A 391 -12.09 4.78 13.68
N MET A 392 -12.74 5.50 12.81
CA MET A 392 -12.23 6.72 12.21
C MET A 392 -13.37 7.71 12.03
N ASP A 393 -13.20 8.90 12.58
CA ASP A 393 -14.11 10.02 12.40
C ASP A 393 -13.36 11.20 11.81
N THR A 394 -13.91 11.80 10.77
CA THR A 394 -13.40 13.03 10.17
C THR A 394 -14.53 14.06 10.10
N GLU A 395 -14.31 15.19 10.74
CA GLU A 395 -15.28 16.27 10.84
C GLU A 395 -14.69 17.57 10.28
N PRO A 396 -15.50 18.39 9.62
CA PRO A 396 -15.10 19.73 9.24
C PRO A 396 -14.86 20.59 10.47
N MET A 397 -13.78 21.35 10.45
CA MET A 397 -13.44 22.29 11.51
C MET A 397 -13.26 23.71 10.96
N ILE A 398 -13.41 24.66 11.84
CA ILE A 398 -13.05 26.07 11.56
C ILE A 398 -11.98 26.46 12.58
N THR A 399 -10.83 26.90 12.09
CA THR A 399 -9.73 27.34 12.93
C THR A 399 -10.10 28.60 13.73
N GLU A 400 -9.29 28.97 14.73
CA GLU A 400 -9.47 30.21 15.49
C GLU A 400 -9.45 31.47 14.59
N GLU A 401 -8.79 31.38 13.44
CA GLU A 401 -8.70 32.41 12.42
C GLU A 401 -9.89 32.43 11.45
N GLY A 402 -10.84 31.51 11.61
CA GLY A 402 -12.03 31.39 10.78
C GLY A 402 -11.80 30.70 9.44
N LEU A 403 -10.74 29.91 9.31
CA LEU A 403 -10.38 29.16 8.10
C LEU A 403 -10.89 27.73 8.15
N SER A 404 -11.16 27.16 6.98
CA SER A 404 -11.68 25.81 6.87
C SER A 404 -10.58 24.77 7.04
N GLY A 405 -10.92 23.69 7.71
CA GLY A 405 -10.07 22.51 7.90
C GLY A 405 -10.91 21.28 8.22
N TYR A 406 -10.22 20.21 8.56
CA TYR A 406 -10.76 18.93 9.03
C TYR A 406 -9.99 18.45 10.24
N SER A 407 -10.71 17.89 11.19
CA SER A 407 -10.15 17.13 12.31
C SER A 407 -10.53 15.69 12.14
N SER A 408 -9.59 14.79 12.33
CA SER A 408 -9.81 13.34 12.26
C SER A 408 -9.31 12.71 13.53
N THR A 409 -10.08 11.75 14.05
CA THR A 409 -9.63 10.84 15.10
C THR A 409 -9.65 9.42 14.56
N TYR A 410 -8.72 8.60 15.01
CA TYR A 410 -8.68 7.19 14.66
C TYR A 410 -8.30 6.33 15.85
N SER A 411 -8.87 5.15 15.91
CA SER A 411 -8.46 4.11 16.83
C SER A 411 -8.43 2.74 16.13
N TYR A 412 -7.51 1.92 16.56
CA TYR A 412 -7.40 0.52 16.18
C TYR A 412 -7.09 -0.30 17.42
N THR A 413 -7.80 -1.40 17.59
CA THR A 413 -7.53 -2.37 18.64
C THR A 413 -7.58 -3.77 18.06
N ALA A 414 -6.60 -4.61 18.41
CA ALA A 414 -6.61 -6.03 18.11
C ALA A 414 -6.25 -6.84 19.37
N THR A 415 -6.96 -7.91 19.61
CA THR A 415 -6.75 -8.77 20.77
C THR A 415 -6.65 -10.23 20.36
N ILE A 416 -5.62 -10.91 20.84
CA ILE A 416 -5.35 -12.33 20.60
C ILE A 416 -5.20 -13.00 21.97
N PRO A 417 -5.95 -14.07 22.29
CA PRO A 417 -5.77 -14.82 23.52
C PRO A 417 -4.39 -15.47 23.57
N ASP A 418 -3.76 -15.42 24.74
CA ASP A 418 -2.50 -16.11 25.04
C ASP A 418 -2.54 -16.74 26.44
N GLU A 419 -1.68 -17.72 26.73
CA GLU A 419 -1.63 -18.41 28.03
C GLU A 419 -1.25 -17.47 29.19
N GLY A 420 -0.47 -16.41 28.92
CA GLY A 420 -0.08 -15.38 29.89
C GLY A 420 -1.09 -14.27 30.11
N GLY A 421 -2.18 -14.27 29.39
CA GLY A 421 -3.19 -13.23 29.28
C GLY A 421 -3.31 -12.75 27.81
N PRO A 422 -4.39 -12.08 27.43
CA PRO A 422 -4.56 -11.63 26.05
C PRO A 422 -3.45 -10.65 25.65
N ILE A 423 -2.93 -10.83 24.44
CA ILE A 423 -2.09 -9.83 23.78
C ILE A 423 -3.02 -8.82 23.12
N THR A 424 -2.94 -7.57 23.54
CA THR A 424 -3.72 -6.47 22.97
C THR A 424 -2.80 -5.45 22.34
N ILE A 425 -3.07 -5.11 21.09
CA ILE A 425 -2.42 -4.02 20.37
C ILE A 425 -3.45 -2.92 20.21
N SER A 426 -3.14 -1.73 20.70
CA SER A 426 -3.97 -0.53 20.55
C SER A 426 -3.19 0.54 19.83
N CYS A 427 -3.80 1.14 18.80
CA CYS A 427 -3.28 2.34 18.15
C CYS A 427 -4.39 3.38 18.17
N TYR A 428 -4.06 4.61 18.56
CA TYR A 428 -5.00 5.71 18.54
C TYR A 428 -4.29 7.01 18.23
N GLY A 429 -5.02 7.95 17.68
CA GLY A 429 -4.44 9.22 17.34
C GLY A 429 -5.45 10.21 16.79
N GLU A 430 -4.91 11.38 16.49
CA GLU A 430 -5.65 12.49 15.92
C GLU A 430 -4.85 13.11 14.78
N ALA A 431 -5.54 13.71 13.84
CA ALA A 431 -4.93 14.48 12.76
C ALA A 431 -5.80 15.71 12.46
N GLU A 432 -5.17 16.84 12.30
CA GLU A 432 -5.81 18.07 11.88
C GLU A 432 -5.19 18.56 10.58
N HIS A 433 -6.00 19.12 9.73
CA HIS A 433 -5.59 19.72 8.47
C HIS A 433 -6.39 20.98 8.22
N ALA A 434 -5.72 22.10 7.98
CA ALA A 434 -6.40 23.37 7.80
C ALA A 434 -5.68 24.29 6.80
N LEU A 435 -6.42 25.21 6.21
CA LEU A 435 -5.86 26.36 5.52
C LEU A 435 -5.22 27.33 6.53
N THR A 436 -4.18 28.03 6.10
CA THR A 436 -3.52 29.06 6.92
C THR A 436 -3.90 30.47 6.46
N ALA A 437 -3.80 31.45 7.34
CA ALA A 437 -4.13 32.85 7.04
C ALA A 437 -3.25 33.44 5.94
N ASP A 438 -2.05 32.93 5.76
CA ASP A 438 -1.09 33.34 4.73
C ASP A 438 -1.39 32.72 3.36
N GLY A 439 -2.49 31.97 3.22
CA GLY A 439 -2.89 31.33 1.98
C GLY A 439 -2.16 30.02 1.68
N GLY A 440 -1.61 29.41 2.71
CA GLY A 440 -1.02 28.08 2.70
C GLY A 440 -1.94 27.04 3.31
N GLU A 441 -1.35 25.92 3.69
CA GLU A 441 -2.00 24.84 4.42
C GLU A 441 -1.08 24.25 5.48
N SER A 442 -1.69 23.72 6.54
CA SER A 442 -0.97 23.02 7.61
C SER A 442 -1.70 21.73 7.95
N ALA A 443 -0.93 20.75 8.37
CA ALA A 443 -1.44 19.52 8.93
C ALA A 443 -0.62 19.12 10.16
N TYR A 444 -1.28 18.51 11.10
CA TYR A 444 -0.66 17.92 12.28
C TYR A 444 -1.26 16.54 12.52
N SER A 445 -0.47 15.60 12.94
CA SER A 445 -0.93 14.29 13.39
C SER A 445 -0.16 13.83 14.61
N PHE A 446 -0.87 13.14 15.48
CA PHE A 446 -0.30 12.48 16.65
C PHE A 446 -0.90 11.08 16.77
N GLY A 447 -0.08 10.09 17.08
CA GLY A 447 -0.52 8.72 17.25
C GLY A 447 0.30 7.99 18.31
N VAL A 448 -0.37 7.06 18.99
CA VAL A 448 0.24 6.17 19.97
C VAL A 448 -0.12 4.73 19.61
N SER A 449 0.86 3.85 19.66
CA SER A 449 0.67 2.40 19.55
C SER A 449 1.17 1.74 20.83
N GLU A 450 0.35 0.89 21.42
CA GLU A 450 0.61 0.20 22.68
C GLU A 450 0.39 -1.30 22.51
N THR A 451 1.27 -2.10 23.10
CA THR A 451 1.12 -3.57 23.14
C THR A 451 1.11 -4.02 24.58
N TYR A 452 0.09 -4.77 24.94
CA TYR A 452 -0.11 -5.31 26.29
C TYR A 452 -0.10 -6.83 26.28
N LEU A 453 0.36 -7.43 27.38
CA LEU A 453 0.10 -8.82 27.75
C LEU A 453 -0.72 -8.82 29.05
N GLY A 454 -2.01 -9.16 28.96
CA GLY A 454 -2.95 -8.91 30.04
C GLY A 454 -3.03 -7.42 30.38
N ASP A 455 -2.66 -7.04 31.59
CA ASP A 455 -2.61 -5.65 32.06
C ASP A 455 -1.19 -5.04 32.00
N GLU A 456 -0.19 -5.79 31.55
CA GLU A 456 1.21 -5.35 31.50
C GLU A 456 1.52 -4.69 30.15
N LEU A 457 1.96 -3.43 30.18
CA LEU A 457 2.43 -2.74 28.99
C LEU A 457 3.81 -3.29 28.58
N LEU A 458 3.88 -3.93 27.41
CA LEU A 458 5.11 -4.47 26.85
C LEU A 458 5.86 -3.44 26.02
N GLN A 459 5.13 -2.66 25.22
CA GLN A 459 5.70 -1.69 24.29
C GLN A 459 4.76 -0.51 24.13
N GLN A 460 5.33 0.68 24.06
CA GLN A 460 4.65 1.89 23.64
C GLN A 460 5.50 2.63 22.62
N THR A 461 4.87 3.05 21.54
CA THR A 461 5.47 3.90 20.52
C THR A 461 4.55 5.08 20.29
N SER A 462 5.09 6.29 20.34
CA SER A 462 4.37 7.49 19.95
C SER A 462 5.03 8.12 18.72
N ALA A 463 4.21 8.64 17.84
CA ALA A 463 4.63 9.37 16.65
C ALA A 463 3.85 10.67 16.57
N GLN A 464 4.53 11.74 16.19
CA GLN A 464 3.88 13.01 15.83
C GLN A 464 4.49 13.51 14.53
N ALA A 465 3.66 14.10 13.68
CA ALA A 465 4.10 14.70 12.45
C ALA A 465 3.41 16.06 12.26
N GLY A 466 4.18 17.03 11.81
CA GLY A 466 3.70 18.36 11.45
C GLY A 466 4.10 18.69 10.02
N PHE A 467 3.20 19.33 9.30
CA PHE A 467 3.42 19.81 7.94
C PHE A 467 2.86 21.20 7.82
N ALA A 468 3.60 22.12 7.22
CA ALA A 468 3.12 23.46 6.90
C ALA A 468 3.70 23.91 5.56
N VAL A 469 2.87 24.52 4.72
CA VAL A 469 3.29 25.18 3.49
C VAL A 469 2.70 26.56 3.43
N VAL A 470 3.53 27.54 3.11
CA VAL A 470 3.13 28.92 2.95
C VAL A 470 3.65 29.49 1.63
N PRO A 471 2.96 30.46 1.00
CA PRO A 471 3.51 31.21 -0.11
C PRO A 471 4.61 32.14 0.40
N GLY A 472 5.87 31.84 0.09
CA GLY A 472 7.01 32.69 0.44
C GLY A 472 7.28 33.80 -0.59
N GLU A 473 8.22 34.70 -0.29
CA GLU A 473 8.59 35.81 -1.18
C GLU A 473 9.19 35.35 -2.53
N ASN A 474 9.94 34.23 -2.51
CA ASN A 474 10.57 33.64 -3.69
C ASN A 474 9.77 32.50 -4.32
N GLY A 475 8.66 32.13 -3.70
CA GLY A 475 7.81 31.00 -4.06
C GLY A 475 7.37 30.22 -2.84
N PRO A 476 6.71 29.06 -2.99
CA PRO A 476 6.24 28.28 -1.85
C PRO A 476 7.40 27.75 -1.01
N GLU A 477 7.18 27.77 0.30
CA GLU A 477 8.06 27.19 1.31
C GLU A 477 7.26 26.20 2.14
N GLY A 478 7.83 25.04 2.45
CA GLY A 478 7.17 24.00 3.21
C GLY A 478 8.11 23.35 4.21
N GLU A 479 7.55 22.91 5.32
CA GLU A 479 8.25 22.16 6.35
C GLU A 479 7.43 20.93 6.72
N TYR A 480 8.10 19.79 6.82
CA TYR A 480 7.58 18.56 7.40
C TYR A 480 8.51 18.10 8.50
N ILE A 481 7.97 17.84 9.68
CA ILE A 481 8.72 17.30 10.81
C ILE A 481 7.97 16.08 11.32
N GLU A 482 8.69 14.98 11.52
CA GLU A 482 8.19 13.77 12.16
C GLU A 482 9.09 13.40 13.34
N GLN A 483 8.47 13.00 14.45
CA GLN A 483 9.17 12.53 15.64
C GLN A 483 8.55 11.22 16.11
N ILE A 484 9.40 10.25 16.42
CA ILE A 484 8.99 8.92 16.90
C ILE A 484 9.76 8.64 18.19
N THR A 485 9.04 8.12 19.19
CA THR A 485 9.64 7.63 20.43
C THR A 485 9.14 6.23 20.74
N SER A 486 10.04 5.34 21.16
CA SER A 486 9.72 3.97 21.56
C SER A 486 10.74 3.47 22.58
N PRO A 487 10.66 3.92 23.84
CA PRO A 487 11.70 3.68 24.85
C PRO A 487 11.97 2.20 25.12
N GLN A 488 10.92 1.34 25.06
CA GLN A 488 11.07 -0.10 25.29
C GLN A 488 11.85 -0.81 24.18
N THR A 489 11.87 -0.24 22.97
CA THR A 489 12.68 -0.75 21.85
C THR A 489 14.02 -0.04 21.73
N GLY A 490 14.36 0.84 22.70
CA GLY A 490 15.60 1.58 22.72
C GLY A 490 15.63 2.81 21.82
N ILE A 491 14.50 3.27 21.31
CA ILE A 491 14.38 4.53 20.57
C ILE A 491 13.93 5.61 21.54
N ASP A 492 14.86 6.40 22.08
CA ASP A 492 14.51 7.54 22.91
C ASP A 492 13.88 8.65 22.09
N GLU A 493 14.44 8.94 20.91
CA GLU A 493 13.88 9.87 19.93
C GLU A 493 14.44 9.57 18.53
N ALA A 494 13.57 9.55 17.54
CA ALA A 494 13.94 9.61 16.13
C ALA A 494 13.19 10.80 15.51
N ALA A 495 13.91 11.77 15.00
CA ALA A 495 13.33 12.93 14.34
C ALA A 495 13.80 13.02 12.89
N PHE A 496 12.87 13.38 12.03
CA PHE A 496 13.05 13.54 10.60
C PHE A 496 12.47 14.90 10.20
N GLY A 497 13.25 15.70 9.49
CA GLY A 497 12.82 16.99 8.96
C GLY A 497 13.02 17.06 7.46
N LEU A 498 12.01 17.57 6.75
CA LEU A 498 12.08 17.86 5.32
C LEU A 498 11.64 19.31 5.11
N TRP A 499 12.53 20.11 4.55
CA TRP A 499 12.25 21.49 4.18
C TRP A 499 12.14 21.57 2.66
N LEU A 500 11.01 22.07 2.20
CA LEU A 500 10.71 22.29 0.78
C LEU A 500 10.74 23.79 0.50
N TYR A 501 11.44 24.22 -0.54
CA TYR A 501 11.50 25.63 -0.92
C TYR A 501 11.76 25.78 -2.42
N THR A 502 11.66 26.99 -2.91
CA THR A 502 11.90 27.26 -4.34
C THR A 502 12.97 28.33 -4.50
N LEU A 503 13.80 28.15 -5.50
CA LEU A 503 14.84 29.11 -5.88
C LEU A 503 14.78 29.41 -7.38
N PRO A 504 15.09 30.65 -7.82
CA PRO A 504 15.31 30.93 -9.23
C PRO A 504 16.46 30.07 -9.74
N TYR A 505 16.22 29.30 -10.78
CA TYR A 505 17.27 28.49 -11.38
C TYR A 505 18.18 29.34 -12.26
N THR A 506 19.49 29.17 -12.08
CA THR A 506 20.51 29.75 -12.94
C THR A 506 21.30 28.62 -13.59
N PRO A 507 21.32 28.49 -14.91
CA PRO A 507 22.10 27.46 -15.60
C PRO A 507 23.58 27.54 -15.23
N ALA A 508 24.22 26.37 -15.11
CA ALA A 508 25.65 26.29 -14.90
C ALA A 508 26.44 26.96 -16.02
N GLU A 509 27.70 27.35 -15.73
CA GLU A 509 28.63 27.87 -16.72
C GLU A 509 28.91 26.82 -17.81
N GLU A 510 29.55 27.27 -18.93
CA GLU A 510 29.92 26.36 -20.02
C GLU A 510 30.83 25.23 -19.51
N LEU A 511 30.34 24.00 -19.58
CA LEU A 511 31.06 22.80 -19.22
C LEU A 511 31.68 22.12 -20.44
N THR A 512 32.77 21.39 -20.24
CA THR A 512 33.36 20.55 -21.29
C THR A 512 32.51 19.30 -21.45
N GLU A 513 31.91 19.11 -22.65
CA GLU A 513 31.05 17.97 -22.94
C GLU A 513 31.86 16.75 -23.42
N LEU A 514 31.61 15.59 -22.78
CA LEU A 514 32.05 14.26 -23.19
C LEU A 514 30.85 13.41 -23.57
N SER A 515 30.66 13.10 -24.84
CA SER A 515 29.58 12.23 -25.29
C SER A 515 30.03 10.76 -25.32
N LEU A 516 29.36 9.93 -24.52
CA LEU A 516 29.61 8.47 -24.49
C LEU A 516 29.19 7.77 -25.79
N ASP A 517 28.36 8.40 -26.63
CA ASP A 517 27.96 7.84 -27.93
C ASP A 517 29.14 7.77 -28.91
N SER A 518 30.13 8.64 -28.73
CA SER A 518 31.31 8.76 -29.62
C SER A 518 32.64 8.54 -28.89
N ALA A 519 32.62 8.37 -27.56
CA ALA A 519 33.82 8.20 -26.75
C ALA A 519 34.54 6.89 -27.08
N SER A 520 35.86 6.94 -27.15
CA SER A 520 36.69 5.73 -27.21
C SER A 520 36.81 5.09 -25.82
N GLU A 521 37.21 3.83 -25.78
CA GLU A 521 37.48 3.13 -24.51
C GLU A 521 38.57 3.87 -23.69
N GLU A 522 39.53 4.50 -24.37
CA GLU A 522 40.59 5.29 -23.72
C GLU A 522 40.00 6.57 -23.09
N ASP A 523 39.04 7.23 -23.74
CA ASP A 523 38.35 8.43 -23.20
C ASP A 523 37.54 8.07 -21.97
N VAL A 524 36.81 6.93 -21.98
CA VAL A 524 36.05 6.45 -20.83
C VAL A 524 36.95 6.07 -19.65
N GLN A 525 38.09 5.41 -19.93
CA GLN A 525 39.07 5.09 -18.88
C GLN A 525 39.70 6.38 -18.28
N ALA A 526 40.03 7.35 -19.16
CA ALA A 526 40.54 8.63 -18.68
C ALA A 526 39.54 9.41 -17.85
N LEU A 527 38.24 9.37 -18.21
CA LEU A 527 37.17 9.95 -17.42
C LEU A 527 37.08 9.29 -16.03
N LEU A 528 37.08 7.95 -15.95
CA LEU A 528 37.02 7.21 -14.69
C LEU A 528 38.20 7.56 -13.77
N ILE A 529 39.41 7.65 -14.34
CA ILE A 529 40.62 8.01 -13.57
C ILE A 529 40.48 9.45 -13.01
N ARG A 530 39.97 10.40 -13.82
CA ARG A 530 39.74 11.77 -13.33
C ARG A 530 38.69 11.81 -12.24
N ALA A 531 37.56 11.16 -12.43
CA ALA A 531 36.48 11.08 -11.45
C ALA A 531 36.97 10.47 -10.11
N MET A 532 37.74 9.38 -10.17
CA MET A 532 38.34 8.76 -8.97
C MET A 532 39.35 9.67 -8.30
N THR A 533 40.10 10.47 -9.08
CA THR A 533 41.08 11.40 -8.52
C THR A 533 40.38 12.61 -7.88
N SER A 534 39.31 13.12 -8.52
CA SER A 534 38.58 14.29 -8.02
C SER A 534 37.81 13.97 -6.73
N ILE A 535 37.26 12.77 -6.58
CA ILE A 535 36.52 12.38 -5.37
C ILE A 535 37.46 12.09 -4.18
N GLN A 536 38.76 11.88 -4.42
CA GLN A 536 39.70 11.51 -3.36
C GLN A 536 39.82 12.61 -2.31
N GLU A 537 39.96 13.88 -2.70
CA GLU A 537 40.11 15.01 -1.77
C GLU A 537 38.87 15.18 -0.87
N PRO A 538 37.63 15.21 -1.42
CA PRO A 538 36.42 15.22 -0.59
C PRO A 538 36.28 14.01 0.32
N MET A 539 36.62 12.80 -0.15
CA MET A 539 36.60 11.59 0.69
C MET A 539 37.60 11.63 1.82
N ASP A 540 38.84 12.10 1.55
CA ASP A 540 39.87 12.28 2.59
C ASP A 540 39.43 13.33 3.63
N ALA A 541 38.78 14.42 3.16
CA ALA A 541 38.20 15.42 4.04
C ALA A 541 37.02 14.86 4.89
N LEU A 542 36.13 14.09 4.27
CA LEU A 542 35.05 13.41 4.99
C LEU A 542 35.59 12.46 6.06
N PHE A 543 36.57 11.63 5.72
CA PHE A 543 37.20 10.72 6.70
C PHE A 543 37.89 11.48 7.83
N ALA A 544 38.44 12.68 7.59
CA ALA A 544 39.03 13.51 8.64
C ALA A 544 37.99 14.09 9.62
N LEU A 545 36.71 14.19 9.21
CA LEU A 545 35.61 14.70 10.03
C LEU A 545 34.85 13.61 10.78
N LEU A 546 34.90 12.35 10.32
CA LEU A 546 34.19 11.23 10.94
C LEU A 546 34.75 10.84 12.29
N PRO A 547 33.93 10.38 13.27
CA PRO A 547 34.38 9.82 14.54
C PRO A 547 35.38 8.66 14.37
N GLU A 548 36.35 8.55 15.26
CA GLU A 548 37.43 7.53 15.20
C GLU A 548 36.85 6.10 15.26
N GLU A 549 35.76 5.92 15.99
CA GLU A 549 35.06 4.66 16.14
C GLU A 549 34.52 4.16 14.78
N LEU A 550 33.94 5.06 13.97
CA LEU A 550 33.45 4.74 12.61
C LEU A 550 34.61 4.47 11.66
N LEU A 551 35.69 5.22 11.74
CA LEU A 551 36.90 4.99 10.94
C LEU A 551 37.48 3.61 11.21
N THR A 552 37.49 3.17 12.48
CA THR A 552 37.96 1.84 12.87
C THR A 552 37.07 0.73 12.30
N LEU A 553 35.75 0.91 12.27
CA LEU A 553 34.80 -0.02 11.65
C LEU A 553 35.03 -0.14 10.15
N ILE A 554 35.14 1.00 9.46
CA ILE A 554 35.38 1.05 8.00
C ILE A 554 36.72 0.41 7.64
N ALA A 555 37.76 0.68 8.41
CA ALA A 555 39.11 0.13 8.21
C ALA A 555 39.19 -1.37 8.59
N GLY A 556 38.44 -1.81 9.62
CA GLY A 556 38.44 -3.17 10.11
C GLY A 556 37.84 -4.17 9.13
N GLU A 557 36.85 -3.79 8.33
CA GLU A 557 36.33 -4.63 7.24
C GLU A 557 37.30 -4.77 6.05
N ALA A 558 38.25 -3.83 5.91
CA ALA A 558 39.25 -3.86 4.86
C ALA A 558 40.53 -4.67 5.25
N ALA A 559 40.63 -5.18 6.49
CA ALA A 559 41.77 -6.02 6.88
C ALA A 559 41.71 -7.38 6.15
N PRO A 560 42.75 -7.79 5.41
CA PRO A 560 42.73 -9.05 4.68
C PRO A 560 42.63 -10.21 5.68
N GLN A 561 41.62 -11.08 5.48
CA GLN A 561 41.56 -12.38 6.15
C GLN A 561 42.94 -13.04 6.03
N GLU A 562 43.61 -13.30 7.14
CA GLU A 562 44.86 -14.06 7.18
C GLU A 562 44.62 -15.38 6.39
N ALA A 563 45.46 -15.58 5.39
CA ALA A 563 45.43 -16.81 4.61
C ALA A 563 45.57 -18.02 5.57
N PRO A 564 44.76 -19.08 5.38
CA PRO A 564 44.81 -20.22 6.27
C PRO A 564 46.22 -20.79 6.27
N ALA A 565 46.78 -20.94 7.47
CA ALA A 565 48.12 -21.50 7.67
C ALA A 565 48.23 -22.86 6.98
N THR A 566 49.18 -22.99 6.08
CA THR A 566 49.51 -24.22 5.39
C THR A 566 49.85 -25.31 6.46
N PRO A 567 49.24 -26.51 6.43
CA PRO A 567 49.59 -27.55 7.38
C PRO A 567 51.04 -27.95 7.18
N ALA A 568 51.81 -27.87 8.25
CA ALA A 568 53.16 -28.38 8.27
C ALA A 568 53.16 -29.90 7.94
N GLU A 569 53.92 -30.28 6.94
CA GLU A 569 54.24 -31.65 6.64
C GLU A 569 54.82 -32.31 7.88
N ALA A 570 54.15 -33.33 8.38
CA ALA A 570 54.69 -34.24 9.38
C ALA A 570 55.48 -35.32 8.68
N GLU A 571 56.79 -35.40 8.97
CA GLU A 571 57.60 -36.57 8.72
C GLU A 571 57.19 -37.78 9.57
#